data_b21098ea386934ce014182f90ec92900
#
_entry.id   b21098ea386934ce014182f90ec92900
#
_cell.length_a   1.000
_cell.length_b   1.000
_cell.length_c   1.000
_cell.angle_alpha   90.00
_cell.angle_beta   90.00
_cell.angle_gamma   90.00
#
_symmetry.space_group_name_H-M   'P 1'
#
loop_
_entity.id
_entity.type
_entity.pdbx_description
1 polymer ?
#
loop_
_entity_poly.entity_id
_entity_poly.type
_entity_poly.pdbx_seq_one_letter_code
_entity_poly.pdbx_strand_id
1 'polypeptide(L)'
;ISSAANQEDELAMTASSFEQWDNLLGEMYDYLATVLNADQYASEEASYKQWVQERDSGAENAAKETEDDTAKQLASYSFKQSYTKTHCYKLLDLMN
;
A
#
# COMPACT_ATOMS: atom_id res chain seq x y z
N ILE A 1 26.75 -7.51 -16.25
CA ILE A 1 25.80 -6.76 -15.47
C ILE A 1 25.08 -7.69 -14.51
N SER A 2 25.08 -7.29 -13.30
CA SER A 2 24.50 -8.10 -12.24
C SER A 2 22.99 -7.94 -12.17
N SER A 3 22.25 -9.04 -12.23
CA SER A 3 20.81 -9.04 -12.00
C SER A 3 20.50 -8.55 -10.59
N ALA A 4 21.38 -8.79 -9.63
CA ALA A 4 21.24 -8.37 -8.24
C ALA A 4 21.22 -6.85 -8.11
N ALA A 5 22.09 -6.14 -8.86
CA ALA A 5 22.12 -4.68 -8.85
C ALA A 5 20.80 -4.10 -9.38
N ASN A 6 20.26 -4.71 -10.47
CA ASN A 6 18.98 -4.28 -11.03
C ASN A 6 17.84 -4.53 -10.06
N GLN A 7 17.87 -5.66 -9.35
CA GLN A 7 16.84 -5.98 -8.37
C GLN A 7 16.89 -5.02 -7.17
N GLU A 8 18.06 -4.63 -6.73
CA GLU A 8 18.22 -3.69 -5.63
C GLU A 8 17.69 -2.30 -6.01
N ASP A 9 17.99 -1.84 -7.23
CA ASP A 9 17.46 -0.58 -7.73
C ASP A 9 15.95 -0.63 -7.85
N GLU A 10 15.43 -1.72 -8.39
CA GLU A 10 13.99 -1.93 -8.53
C GLU A 10 13.31 -1.96 -7.17
N LEU A 11 13.92 -2.63 -6.20
CA LEU A 11 13.40 -2.67 -4.84
C LEU A 11 13.33 -1.27 -4.23
N ALA A 12 14.40 -0.48 -4.36
CA ALA A 12 14.43 0.88 -3.83
C ALA A 12 13.35 1.75 -4.46
N MET A 13 13.17 1.65 -5.78
CA MET A 13 12.15 2.41 -6.50
C MET A 13 10.75 1.99 -6.10
N THR A 14 10.52 0.69 -5.97
CA THR A 14 9.21 0.17 -5.59
C THR A 14 8.84 0.55 -4.15
N ALA A 15 9.81 0.46 -3.24
CA ALA A 15 9.60 0.87 -1.84
C ALA A 15 9.28 2.36 -1.75
N SER A 16 10.02 3.19 -2.51
CA SER A 16 9.77 4.62 -2.55
C SER A 16 8.38 4.94 -3.11
N SER A 17 7.99 4.25 -4.18
CA SER A 17 6.67 4.42 -4.78
C SER A 17 5.56 4.03 -3.80
N PHE A 18 5.74 2.91 -3.09
CA PHE A 18 4.79 2.49 -2.06
C PHE A 18 4.66 3.56 -0.97
N GLU A 19 5.78 4.11 -0.49
CA GLU A 19 5.75 5.15 0.54
C GLU A 19 4.97 6.38 0.08
N GLN A 20 5.15 6.78 -1.17
CA GLN A 20 4.43 7.92 -1.72
C GLN A 20 2.92 7.65 -1.76
N TRP A 21 2.50 6.46 -2.20
CA TRP A 21 1.09 6.11 -2.22
C TRP A 21 0.52 6.01 -0.81
N ASP A 22 1.29 5.47 0.14
CA ASP A 22 0.86 5.33 1.52
C ASP A 22 0.71 6.70 2.20
N ASN A 23 1.64 7.63 1.92
CA ASN A 23 1.54 8.99 2.41
C ASN A 23 0.31 9.71 1.85
N LEU A 24 0.05 9.53 0.56
CA LEU A 24 -1.14 10.11 -0.08
C LEU A 24 -2.41 9.53 0.56
N LEU A 25 -2.42 8.23 0.82
CA LEU A 25 -3.56 7.59 1.46
C LEU A 25 -3.84 8.20 2.84
N GLY A 26 -2.80 8.45 3.63
CA GLY A 26 -2.94 9.13 4.92
C GLY A 26 -3.53 10.52 4.79
N GLU A 27 -3.07 11.28 3.80
CA GLU A 27 -3.61 12.62 3.52
C GLU A 27 -5.09 12.56 3.11
N MET A 28 -5.47 11.55 2.35
CA MET A 28 -6.86 11.37 1.94
C MET A 28 -7.77 11.08 3.13
N TYR A 29 -7.32 10.25 4.07
CA TYR A 29 -8.07 10.00 5.30
C TYR A 29 -8.16 11.24 6.19
N ASP A 30 -7.09 12.04 6.26
CA ASP A 30 -7.14 13.32 6.97
C ASP A 30 -8.20 14.24 6.38
N TYR A 31 -8.29 14.29 5.06
CA TYR A 31 -9.32 15.06 4.38
C TYR A 31 -10.72 14.52 4.69
N LEU A 32 -10.90 13.20 4.64
CA LEU A 32 -12.20 12.58 4.93
C LEU A 32 -12.66 12.88 6.35
N ALA A 33 -11.72 12.99 7.29
CA ALA A 33 -12.06 13.37 8.66
C ALA A 33 -12.70 14.75 8.74
N THR A 34 -12.44 15.63 7.77
CA THR A 34 -13.02 16.97 7.76
C THR A 34 -14.40 17.04 7.09
N VAL A 35 -14.73 16.08 6.22
CA VAL A 35 -15.98 16.13 5.42
C VAL A 35 -17.00 15.08 5.84
N LEU A 36 -16.60 13.98 6.48
CA LEU A 36 -17.51 12.96 6.97
C LEU A 36 -17.96 13.28 8.38
N ASN A 37 -19.18 12.86 8.74
CA ASN A 37 -19.60 12.96 10.15
C ASN A 37 -18.88 11.89 10.98
N ALA A 38 -19.00 11.97 12.32
CA ALA A 38 -18.27 11.10 13.22
C ALA A 38 -18.53 9.61 12.97
N ASP A 39 -19.78 9.25 12.73
CA ASP A 39 -20.16 7.85 12.49
C ASP A 39 -19.63 7.34 11.17
N GLN A 40 -19.69 8.15 10.12
CA GLN A 40 -19.16 7.80 8.81
C GLN A 40 -17.64 7.62 8.87
N TYR A 41 -16.97 8.55 9.54
CA TYR A 41 -15.50 8.47 9.67
C TYR A 41 -15.08 7.24 10.49
N ALA A 42 -15.79 6.95 11.58
CA ALA A 42 -15.49 5.77 12.39
C ALA A 42 -15.62 4.48 11.58
N SER A 43 -16.63 4.39 10.72
CA SER A 43 -16.84 3.25 9.83
C SER A 43 -15.69 3.13 8.82
N GLU A 44 -15.28 4.23 8.21
CA GLU A 44 -14.16 4.24 7.26
C GLU A 44 -12.84 3.89 7.93
N GLU A 45 -12.62 4.38 9.16
CA GLU A 45 -11.42 4.07 9.92
C GLU A 45 -11.34 2.58 10.25
N ALA A 46 -12.46 1.96 10.65
CA ALA A 46 -12.50 0.53 10.91
C ALA A 46 -12.21 -0.28 9.65
N SER A 47 -12.79 0.13 8.53
CA SER A 47 -12.53 -0.50 7.23
C SER A 47 -11.06 -0.36 6.83
N TYR A 48 -10.47 0.80 7.09
CA TYR A 48 -9.07 1.07 6.79
C TYR A 48 -8.15 0.13 7.59
N LYS A 49 -8.41 -0.05 8.87
CA LYS A 49 -7.61 -0.94 9.72
C LYS A 49 -7.64 -2.37 9.21
N GLN A 50 -8.82 -2.86 8.82
CA GLN A 50 -8.96 -4.18 8.23
C GLN A 50 -8.22 -4.26 6.90
N TRP A 51 -8.34 -3.24 6.07
CA TRP A 51 -7.68 -3.17 4.78
C TRP A 51 -6.15 -3.24 4.93
N VAL A 52 -5.58 -2.54 5.93
CA VAL A 52 -4.14 -2.59 6.20
C VAL A 52 -3.71 -4.02 6.52
N GLN A 53 -4.49 -4.73 7.35
CA GLN A 53 -4.19 -6.12 7.68
C GLN A 53 -4.21 -7.01 6.45
N GLU A 54 -5.19 -6.83 5.59
CA GLU A 54 -5.30 -7.59 4.35
C GLU A 54 -4.14 -7.29 3.40
N ARG A 55 -3.76 -6.02 3.29
CA ARG A 55 -2.61 -5.61 2.47
C ARG A 55 -1.33 -6.29 2.97
N ASP A 56 -1.07 -6.19 4.27
CA ASP A 56 0.17 -6.71 4.84
C ASP A 56 0.22 -8.24 4.77
N SER A 57 -0.91 -8.91 4.98
CA SER A 57 -1.01 -10.37 4.83
C SER A 57 -0.77 -10.80 3.39
N GLY A 58 -1.36 -10.08 2.44
CA GLY A 58 -1.16 -10.36 1.02
C GLY A 58 0.29 -10.17 0.60
N ALA A 59 0.94 -9.12 1.12
CA ALA A 59 2.35 -8.86 0.84
C ALA A 59 3.23 -9.98 1.40
N GLU A 60 2.93 -10.45 2.60
CA GLU A 60 3.66 -11.56 3.22
C GLU A 60 3.50 -12.83 2.40
N ASN A 61 2.29 -13.13 1.95
CA ASN A 61 2.03 -14.30 1.11
C ASN A 61 2.77 -14.21 -0.23
N ALA A 62 2.81 -13.02 -0.83
CA ALA A 62 3.55 -12.82 -2.07
C ALA A 62 5.05 -13.08 -1.86
N ALA A 63 5.59 -12.66 -0.73
CA ALA A 63 6.99 -12.88 -0.39
C ALA A 63 7.31 -14.37 -0.22
N LYS A 64 6.37 -15.15 0.29
CA LYS A 64 6.57 -16.59 0.51
C LYS A 64 6.75 -17.38 -0.77
N GLU A 65 6.31 -16.85 -1.90
CA GLU A 65 6.42 -17.52 -3.19
C GLU A 65 7.83 -17.44 -3.80
N THR A 66 8.73 -16.68 -3.19
CA THR A 66 10.10 -16.55 -3.67
C THR A 66 11.07 -17.07 -2.60
N GLU A 67 12.30 -17.41 -3.02
CA GLU A 67 13.32 -17.92 -2.12
C GLU A 67 14.42 -16.91 -1.81
N ASP A 68 14.65 -15.97 -2.71
CA ASP A 68 15.69 -14.96 -2.56
C ASP A 68 15.19 -13.78 -1.70
N ASP A 69 16.02 -13.33 -0.75
CA ASP A 69 15.63 -12.26 0.17
C ASP A 69 15.26 -10.96 -0.55
N THR A 70 16.04 -10.57 -1.54
CA THR A 70 15.75 -9.36 -2.33
C THR A 70 14.45 -9.53 -3.10
N ALA A 71 14.24 -10.70 -3.71
CA ALA A 71 13.01 -11.00 -4.43
C ALA A 71 11.80 -11.01 -3.50
N LYS A 72 11.95 -11.49 -2.27
CA LYS A 72 10.88 -11.47 -1.27
C LYS A 72 10.48 -10.04 -0.93
N GLN A 73 11.46 -9.18 -0.69
CA GLN A 73 11.18 -7.78 -0.40
C GLN A 73 10.54 -7.08 -1.59
N LEU A 74 11.03 -7.34 -2.78
CA LEU A 74 10.46 -6.76 -4.00
C LEU A 74 9.01 -7.20 -4.18
N ALA A 75 8.72 -8.49 -4.01
CA ALA A 75 7.35 -9.02 -4.12
C ALA A 75 6.43 -8.37 -3.08
N SER A 76 6.90 -8.23 -1.85
CA SER A 76 6.15 -7.60 -0.78
C SER A 76 5.81 -6.14 -1.09
N TYR A 77 6.81 -5.36 -1.48
CA TYR A 77 6.59 -3.94 -1.80
C TYR A 77 5.78 -3.74 -3.07
N SER A 78 5.95 -4.59 -4.08
CA SER A 78 5.15 -4.53 -5.30
C SER A 78 3.67 -4.77 -4.98
N PHE A 79 3.39 -5.74 -4.13
CA PHE A 79 2.02 -6.01 -3.68
C PHE A 79 1.45 -4.81 -2.93
N LYS A 80 2.19 -4.28 -1.95
CA LYS A 80 1.74 -3.14 -1.15
C LYS A 80 1.51 -1.91 -2.02
N GLN A 81 2.41 -1.65 -2.95
CA GLN A 81 2.28 -0.50 -3.87
C GLN A 81 0.99 -0.59 -4.67
N SER A 82 0.75 -1.71 -5.34
CA SER A 82 -0.43 -1.90 -6.18
C SER A 82 -1.72 -1.86 -5.35
N TYR A 83 -1.71 -2.50 -4.21
CA TYR A 83 -2.86 -2.57 -3.32
C TYR A 83 -3.23 -1.17 -2.79
N THR A 84 -2.23 -0.41 -2.37
CA THR A 84 -2.43 0.94 -1.84
C THR A 84 -2.88 1.89 -2.94
N LYS A 85 -2.27 1.82 -4.11
CA LYS A 85 -2.66 2.63 -5.27
C LYS A 85 -4.13 2.39 -5.62
N THR A 86 -4.56 1.14 -5.68
CA THR A 86 -5.95 0.78 -5.99
C THR A 86 -6.90 1.37 -4.94
N HIS A 87 -6.52 1.33 -3.67
CA HIS A 87 -7.35 1.87 -2.61
C HIS A 87 -7.46 3.39 -2.69
N CYS A 88 -6.38 4.07 -3.06
CA CYS A 88 -6.42 5.51 -3.28
C CYS A 88 -7.44 5.88 -4.35
N TYR A 89 -7.47 5.13 -5.45
CA TYR A 89 -8.45 5.37 -6.51
C TYR A 89 -9.89 5.15 -6.04
N LYS A 90 -10.11 4.14 -5.19
CA LYS A 90 -11.43 3.91 -4.60
C LYS A 90 -11.88 5.08 -3.75
N LEU A 91 -10.96 5.63 -2.95
CA LEU A 91 -11.27 6.78 -2.11
C LEU A 91 -11.58 8.02 -2.95
N LEU A 92 -10.88 8.20 -4.07
CA LEU A 92 -11.16 9.31 -4.97
C LEU A 92 -12.61 9.27 -5.48
N ASP A 93 -13.12 8.08 -5.80
CA ASP A 93 -14.50 7.91 -6.22
C ASP A 93 -15.48 8.32 -5.11
N LEU A 94 -15.15 8.01 -3.86
CA LEU A 94 -15.98 8.42 -2.72
C LEU A 94 -15.95 9.93 -2.48
N MET A 95 -14.84 10.59 -2.82
CA MET A 95 -14.65 12.02 -2.63
C MET A 95 -15.37 12.85 -3.72
N ASN A 96 -15.67 12.23 -4.82
CA ASN A 96 -16.38 12.89 -5.93
C ASN A 96 -17.89 12.71 -5.78
#